data_2a41b0373c47532586834521e68abdeb
#
_entry.id   2a41b0373c47532586834521e68abdeb
#
_cell.length_a   1.000
_cell.length_b   1.000
_cell.length_c   1.000
_cell.angle_alpha   90.00
_cell.angle_beta   90.00
_cell.angle_gamma   90.00
#
_symmetry.space_group_name_H-M   'P 1'
#
loop_
_entity.id
_entity.type
_entity.pdbx_description
1 polymer ?
#
loop_
_entity_poly.entity_id
_entity_poly.type
_entity_poly.pdbx_seq_one_letter_code
_entity_poly.pdbx_strand_id
1 'polypeptide(L)'
;MTPSFPLFTDYEPFRPFRADPSQWLPVAIDIARGHGLACAEPQIFSTGTNLVVGLDEPLILKIFPPFLRGQFASERASLLQLRGRLAVPIPEIMFEGERDQWPYLVITRLYGRLGSEVWPRLPEDQKERVLFQIGETIAEVQRVPLGDLSQIEPRWDRFLSAQIARCHARHERLGLPRKFLDGLDELLRDAERLIPLDQPPVMLTGEYIPENFLLSRDSAGWRLSGLIDFGDVMTGWCEYDLLGPSGFMTAGMPRRVRSLFEGYGYSSADINPDLKRRLMALTLLHRFSDPARQICIEGWQERAGNLFELQDLLWPV
;
A
#
# COMPACT_ATOMS: atom_id res chain seq x y z
N MET A 1 -17.35 35.40 -2.82
CA MET A 1 -15.92 35.07 -2.65
C MET A 1 -15.68 33.74 -3.32
N THR A 2 -14.62 33.62 -4.08
CA THR A 2 -14.24 32.32 -4.64
C THR A 2 -13.80 31.41 -3.49
N PRO A 3 -14.32 30.17 -3.38
CA PRO A 3 -13.91 29.27 -2.32
C PRO A 3 -12.40 28.94 -2.44
N SER A 4 -11.70 28.87 -1.29
CA SER A 4 -10.26 28.63 -1.23
C SER A 4 -9.92 27.62 -0.14
N PHE A 5 -8.81 26.89 -0.32
CA PHE A 5 -8.30 25.98 0.68
C PHE A 5 -7.47 26.71 1.75
N PRO A 6 -7.62 26.35 3.03
CA PRO A 6 -6.71 26.81 4.07
C PRO A 6 -5.34 26.11 3.93
N LEU A 7 -4.30 26.69 4.55
CA LEU A 7 -2.98 26.06 4.61
C LEU A 7 -2.88 25.19 5.87
N PHE A 8 -2.51 23.93 5.68
CA PHE A 8 -2.17 23.00 6.76
C PHE A 8 -0.71 22.60 6.64
N THR A 9 -0.04 22.47 7.78
CA THR A 9 1.37 22.06 7.90
C THR A 9 1.54 20.61 8.35
N ASP A 10 0.46 20.02 8.91
CA ASP A 10 0.46 18.66 9.43
C ASP A 10 -0.95 18.05 9.45
N TYR A 11 -1.04 16.80 9.85
CA TYR A 11 -2.27 15.99 9.76
C TYR A 11 -3.30 16.34 10.86
N GLU A 12 -2.88 16.76 12.04
CA GLU A 12 -3.80 16.97 13.17
C GLU A 12 -4.84 18.08 12.90
N PRO A 13 -4.47 19.32 12.47
CA PRO A 13 -5.45 20.33 12.11
C PRO A 13 -6.19 20.01 10.79
N PHE A 14 -5.59 19.23 9.89
CA PHE A 14 -6.23 18.82 8.64
C PHE A 14 -7.35 17.80 8.86
N ARG A 15 -7.22 16.91 9.82
CA ARG A 15 -8.15 15.81 10.08
C ARG A 15 -9.62 16.24 10.25
N PRO A 16 -9.97 17.23 11.11
CA PRO A 16 -11.34 17.71 11.20
C PRO A 16 -11.82 18.40 9.93
N PHE A 17 -10.96 19.16 9.23
CA PHE A 17 -11.31 19.78 7.95
C PHE A 17 -11.66 18.71 6.89
N ARG A 18 -10.84 17.66 6.76
CA ARG A 18 -11.09 16.55 5.86
C ARG A 18 -12.41 15.83 6.16
N ALA A 19 -12.74 15.68 7.44
CA ALA A 19 -13.96 15.00 7.89
C ALA A 19 -15.24 15.78 7.62
N ASP A 20 -15.15 17.08 7.30
CA ASP A 20 -16.29 17.94 7.01
C ASP A 20 -16.29 18.40 5.54
N PRO A 21 -16.96 17.68 4.64
CA PRO A 21 -17.01 18.01 3.21
C PRO A 21 -17.55 19.43 2.93
N SER A 22 -18.36 20.01 3.78
CA SER A 22 -18.91 21.35 3.57
C SER A 22 -17.81 22.42 3.47
N GLN A 23 -16.63 22.16 4.05
CA GLN A 23 -15.49 23.08 4.06
C GLN A 23 -14.64 23.03 2.78
N TRP A 24 -14.61 21.88 2.08
CA TRP A 24 -13.69 21.69 0.96
C TRP A 24 -14.38 21.32 -0.38
N LEU A 25 -15.56 20.70 -0.32
CA LEU A 25 -16.29 20.29 -1.51
C LEU A 25 -16.60 21.43 -2.50
N PRO A 26 -16.95 22.66 -2.03
CA PRO A 26 -17.14 23.79 -2.96
C PRO A 26 -15.89 24.11 -3.79
N VAL A 27 -14.68 23.96 -3.22
CA VAL A 27 -13.42 24.15 -3.95
C VAL A 27 -13.19 22.99 -4.94
N ALA A 28 -13.47 21.76 -4.53
CA ALA A 28 -13.36 20.60 -5.41
C ALA A 28 -14.28 20.71 -6.64
N ILE A 29 -15.53 21.18 -6.45
CA ILE A 29 -16.49 21.44 -7.54
C ILE A 29 -15.97 22.56 -8.47
N ASP A 30 -15.36 23.62 -7.92
CA ASP A 30 -14.78 24.73 -8.70
C ASP A 30 -13.58 24.24 -9.53
N ILE A 31 -12.73 23.36 -8.99
CA ILE A 31 -11.65 22.70 -9.72
C ILE A 31 -12.22 21.88 -10.89
N ALA A 32 -13.21 21.00 -10.65
CA ALA A 32 -13.84 20.20 -11.69
C ALA A 32 -14.42 21.07 -12.81
N ARG A 33 -15.15 22.11 -12.44
CA ARG A 33 -15.72 23.09 -13.39
C ARG A 33 -14.64 23.80 -14.21
N GLY A 34 -13.49 24.13 -13.62
CA GLY A 34 -12.37 24.72 -14.31
C GLY A 34 -11.82 23.84 -15.45
N HIS A 35 -12.00 22.53 -15.36
CA HIS A 35 -11.69 21.56 -16.43
C HIS A 35 -12.87 21.22 -17.33
N GLY A 36 -14.02 21.89 -17.17
CA GLY A 36 -15.25 21.61 -17.95
C GLY A 36 -15.95 20.31 -17.52
N LEU A 37 -15.63 19.79 -16.32
CA LEU A 37 -16.21 18.54 -15.81
C LEU A 37 -17.45 18.83 -14.96
N ALA A 38 -18.50 18.01 -15.13
CA ALA A 38 -19.70 18.05 -14.31
C ALA A 38 -19.44 17.42 -12.92
N CYS A 39 -20.04 18.02 -11.90
CA CYS A 39 -20.01 17.53 -10.53
C CYS A 39 -21.28 17.97 -9.79
N ALA A 40 -22.43 17.50 -10.28
CA ALA A 40 -23.74 17.78 -9.70
C ALA A 40 -24.08 16.82 -8.55
N GLU A 41 -23.62 15.58 -8.64
CA GLU A 41 -23.82 14.52 -7.64
C GLU A 41 -22.46 13.98 -7.15
N PRO A 42 -21.69 14.78 -6.38
CA PRO A 42 -20.36 14.37 -5.92
C PRO A 42 -20.42 13.17 -4.98
N GLN A 43 -19.68 12.13 -5.29
CA GLN A 43 -19.49 10.98 -4.40
C GLN A 43 -18.23 11.16 -3.55
N ILE A 44 -18.39 11.37 -2.24
CA ILE A 44 -17.26 11.57 -1.32
C ILE A 44 -16.71 10.23 -0.86
N PHE A 45 -15.39 10.05 -0.96
CA PHE A 45 -14.67 8.91 -0.42
C PHE A 45 -13.97 9.32 0.88
N SER A 46 -14.47 8.83 2.01
CA SER A 46 -13.99 9.20 3.35
C SER A 46 -12.79 8.38 3.83
N THR A 47 -12.41 7.33 3.10
CA THR A 47 -11.22 6.52 3.40
C THR A 47 -9.94 7.17 2.89
N GLY A 48 -8.78 6.79 3.47
CA GLY A 48 -7.48 7.34 3.07
C GLY A 48 -7.12 8.68 3.73
N THR A 49 -6.07 9.34 3.27
CA THR A 49 -5.49 10.55 3.85
C THR A 49 -5.77 11.82 3.05
N ASN A 50 -6.16 11.70 1.79
CA ASN A 50 -6.38 12.81 0.86
C ASN A 50 -7.88 13.18 0.75
N LEU A 51 -8.21 14.30 0.12
CA LEU A 51 -9.59 14.61 -0.24
C LEU A 51 -9.89 13.93 -1.57
N VAL A 52 -10.91 13.07 -1.59
CA VAL A 52 -11.25 12.28 -2.79
C VAL A 52 -12.73 12.40 -3.08
N VAL A 53 -13.06 12.81 -4.31
CA VAL A 53 -14.43 12.94 -4.76
C VAL A 53 -14.61 12.34 -6.17
N GLY A 54 -15.65 11.51 -6.32
CA GLY A 54 -16.10 11.04 -7.61
C GLY A 54 -16.93 12.11 -8.30
N LEU A 55 -16.66 12.33 -9.59
CA LEU A 55 -17.38 13.25 -10.46
C LEU A 55 -18.55 12.55 -11.15
N ASP A 56 -19.41 13.27 -11.85
CA ASP A 56 -20.55 12.70 -12.58
C ASP A 56 -20.09 11.80 -13.73
N GLU A 57 -18.91 12.06 -14.27
CA GLU A 57 -18.24 11.19 -15.22
C GLU A 57 -17.42 10.10 -14.52
N PRO A 58 -16.92 9.08 -15.25
CA PRO A 58 -16.10 8.02 -14.64
C PRO A 58 -14.71 8.52 -14.25
N LEU A 59 -14.67 9.60 -13.48
CA LEU A 59 -13.48 10.30 -13.03
C LEU A 59 -13.49 10.47 -11.50
N ILE A 60 -12.31 10.56 -10.95
CA ILE A 60 -12.04 10.85 -9.54
C ILE A 60 -11.15 12.10 -9.48
N LEU A 61 -11.53 13.07 -8.68
CA LEU A 61 -10.66 14.18 -8.28
C LEU A 61 -10.03 13.84 -6.93
N LYS A 62 -8.71 13.72 -6.89
CA LYS A 62 -7.89 13.49 -5.69
C LYS A 62 -7.06 14.73 -5.41
N ILE A 63 -7.23 15.33 -4.23
CA ILE A 63 -6.62 16.60 -3.83
C ILE A 63 -5.72 16.34 -2.63
N PHE A 64 -4.48 16.79 -2.71
CA PHE A 64 -3.46 16.52 -1.71
C PHE A 64 -3.19 17.79 -0.89
N PRO A 65 -3.23 17.72 0.44
CA PRO A 65 -2.85 18.88 1.25
C PRO A 65 -1.35 19.19 1.08
N PRO A 66 -0.92 20.45 1.26
CA PRO A 66 0.45 20.89 0.98
C PRO A 66 1.54 20.04 1.67
N PHE A 67 1.29 19.59 2.91
CA PHE A 67 2.22 18.76 3.66
C PHE A 67 2.33 17.31 3.13
N LEU A 68 1.39 16.87 2.26
CA LEU A 68 1.43 15.58 1.55
C LEU A 68 1.82 15.73 0.07
N ARG A 69 2.46 16.85 -0.33
CA ARG A 69 2.95 17.05 -1.70
C ARG A 69 3.85 15.90 -2.20
N GLY A 70 4.56 15.23 -1.29
CA GLY A 70 5.34 14.03 -1.61
C GLY A 70 4.46 12.89 -2.14
N GLN A 71 3.28 12.66 -1.55
CA GLN A 71 2.33 11.64 -2.01
C GLN A 71 1.79 11.98 -3.40
N PHE A 72 1.47 13.25 -3.68
CA PHE A 72 1.08 13.68 -5.03
C PHE A 72 2.19 13.37 -6.04
N ALA A 73 3.45 13.72 -5.73
CA ALA A 73 4.58 13.48 -6.62
C ALA A 73 4.79 11.98 -6.90
N SER A 74 4.72 11.15 -5.85
CA SER A 74 4.82 9.69 -5.96
C SER A 74 3.69 9.09 -6.79
N GLU A 75 2.44 9.45 -6.52
CA GLU A 75 1.28 8.92 -7.24
C GLU A 75 1.32 9.33 -8.71
N ARG A 76 1.58 10.61 -8.99
CA ARG A 76 1.72 11.12 -10.34
C ARG A 76 2.79 10.37 -11.13
N ALA A 77 4.00 10.28 -10.59
CA ALA A 77 5.11 9.61 -11.25
C ALA A 77 4.83 8.11 -11.49
N SER A 78 4.21 7.45 -10.52
CA SER A 78 3.86 6.02 -10.60
C SER A 78 2.81 5.76 -11.68
N LEU A 79 1.72 6.52 -11.70
CA LEU A 79 0.66 6.35 -12.69
C LEU A 79 1.19 6.61 -14.12
N LEU A 80 2.04 7.61 -14.31
CA LEU A 80 2.69 7.86 -15.61
C LEU A 80 3.64 6.72 -16.01
N GLN A 81 4.43 6.22 -15.05
CA GLN A 81 5.41 5.17 -15.33
C GLN A 81 4.76 3.80 -15.59
N LEU A 82 3.65 3.49 -14.92
CA LEU A 82 2.95 2.20 -15.04
C LEU A 82 1.92 2.16 -16.16
N ARG A 83 1.56 3.29 -16.75
CA ARG A 83 0.50 3.41 -17.77
C ARG A 83 0.71 2.41 -18.90
N GLY A 84 -0.31 1.55 -19.14
CA GLY A 84 -0.30 0.56 -20.22
C GLY A 84 0.72 -0.56 -20.08
N ARG A 85 1.31 -0.75 -18.88
CA ARG A 85 2.36 -1.74 -18.64
C ARG A 85 1.95 -2.89 -17.73
N LEU A 86 0.77 -2.83 -17.16
CA LEU A 86 0.24 -3.84 -16.24
C LEU A 86 -0.98 -4.55 -16.85
N ALA A 87 -1.14 -5.83 -16.55
CA ALA A 87 -2.35 -6.58 -16.88
C ALA A 87 -3.55 -6.14 -16.05
N VAL A 88 -3.31 -5.74 -14.80
CA VAL A 88 -4.34 -5.18 -13.91
C VAL A 88 -4.51 -3.68 -14.19
N PRO A 89 -5.75 -3.19 -14.39
CA PRO A 89 -6.02 -1.77 -14.57
C PRO A 89 -5.55 -0.93 -13.38
N ILE A 90 -4.97 0.22 -13.68
CA ILE A 90 -4.67 1.31 -12.74
C ILE A 90 -5.32 2.61 -13.22
N PRO A 91 -5.54 3.62 -12.36
CA PRO A 91 -6.04 4.91 -12.79
C PRO A 91 -5.12 5.59 -13.81
N GLU A 92 -5.71 6.30 -14.78
CA GLU A 92 -4.97 7.14 -15.71
C GLU A 92 -5.20 8.61 -15.38
N ILE A 93 -4.15 9.43 -15.46
CA ILE A 93 -4.23 10.88 -15.23
C ILE A 93 -4.86 11.53 -16.45
N MET A 94 -5.98 12.22 -16.24
CA MET A 94 -6.69 13.01 -17.25
C MET A 94 -6.33 14.48 -17.17
N PHE A 95 -6.27 15.01 -15.94
CA PHE A 95 -5.83 16.39 -15.67
C PHE A 95 -5.03 16.42 -14.38
N GLU A 96 -4.18 17.43 -14.28
CA GLU A 96 -3.43 17.75 -13.05
C GLU A 96 -3.33 19.25 -12.88
N GLY A 97 -3.14 19.71 -11.67
CA GLY A 97 -2.97 21.12 -11.36
C GLY A 97 -2.73 21.41 -9.91
N GLU A 98 -2.84 22.68 -9.57
CA GLU A 98 -2.69 23.17 -8.20
C GLU A 98 -3.71 24.26 -7.92
N ARG A 99 -4.31 24.23 -6.73
CA ARG A 99 -5.20 25.26 -6.23
C ARG A 99 -4.82 25.63 -4.80
N ASP A 100 -4.51 26.91 -4.55
CA ASP A 100 -4.13 27.41 -3.20
C ASP A 100 -2.96 26.61 -2.58
N GLN A 101 -1.95 26.21 -3.35
CA GLN A 101 -0.83 25.33 -2.99
C GLN A 101 -1.22 23.84 -2.76
N TRP A 102 -2.47 23.46 -3.03
CA TRP A 102 -2.92 22.07 -2.99
C TRP A 102 -2.83 21.45 -4.39
N PRO A 103 -1.88 20.55 -4.63
CA PRO A 103 -1.83 19.82 -5.89
C PRO A 103 -3.01 18.84 -5.98
N TYR A 104 -3.46 18.57 -7.19
CA TYR A 104 -4.54 17.62 -7.45
C TYR A 104 -4.32 16.82 -8.73
N LEU A 105 -4.93 15.66 -8.77
CA LEU A 105 -5.07 14.81 -9.95
C LEU A 105 -6.54 14.58 -10.24
N VAL A 106 -6.92 14.66 -11.52
CA VAL A 106 -8.16 14.08 -12.03
C VAL A 106 -7.78 12.79 -12.74
N ILE A 107 -8.23 11.67 -12.22
CA ILE A 107 -7.87 10.33 -12.69
C ILE A 107 -9.10 9.54 -13.11
N THR A 108 -8.92 8.55 -13.97
CA THR A 108 -10.01 7.64 -14.36
C THR A 108 -10.48 6.85 -13.15
N ARG A 109 -11.81 6.67 -13.05
CA ARG A 109 -12.44 5.82 -12.04
C ARG A 109 -12.39 4.38 -12.50
N LEU A 110 -11.80 3.52 -11.67
CA LEU A 110 -11.88 2.08 -11.87
C LEU A 110 -13.15 1.51 -11.24
N TYR A 111 -13.70 0.47 -11.85
CA TYR A 111 -14.91 -0.19 -11.37
C TYR A 111 -14.58 -1.54 -10.73
N GLY A 112 -15.25 -1.80 -9.62
CA GLY A 112 -15.08 -2.98 -8.81
C GLY A 112 -15.55 -2.72 -7.39
N ARG A 113 -15.47 -3.73 -6.56
CA ARG A 113 -15.71 -3.62 -5.12
C ARG A 113 -14.38 -3.60 -4.40
N LEU A 114 -14.25 -2.80 -3.35
CA LEU A 114 -13.05 -2.79 -2.53
C LEU A 114 -12.75 -4.19 -1.98
N GLY A 115 -11.49 -4.56 -2.03
CA GLY A 115 -11.02 -5.84 -1.50
C GLY A 115 -11.40 -6.01 -0.03
N SER A 116 -11.27 -4.96 0.78
CA SER A 116 -11.67 -4.98 2.20
C SER A 116 -13.14 -5.34 2.44
N GLU A 117 -14.04 -5.02 1.51
CA GLU A 117 -15.46 -5.40 1.61
C GLU A 117 -15.72 -6.86 1.20
N VAL A 118 -14.98 -7.33 0.21
CA VAL A 118 -15.23 -8.62 -0.45
C VAL A 118 -14.41 -9.74 0.17
N TRP A 119 -13.15 -9.49 0.47
CA TRP A 119 -12.17 -10.46 0.95
C TRP A 119 -12.64 -11.35 2.12
N PRO A 120 -13.25 -10.79 3.19
CA PRO A 120 -13.65 -11.61 4.33
C PRO A 120 -14.66 -12.72 3.97
N ARG A 121 -15.43 -12.50 2.91
CA ARG A 121 -16.56 -13.37 2.50
C ARG A 121 -16.22 -14.27 1.30
N LEU A 122 -15.01 -14.16 0.73
CA LEU A 122 -14.62 -15.00 -0.39
C LEU A 122 -14.44 -16.45 0.03
N PRO A 123 -14.87 -17.43 -0.80
CA PRO A 123 -14.46 -18.82 -0.68
C PRO A 123 -12.94 -18.98 -0.76
N GLU A 124 -12.40 -20.05 -0.17
CA GLU A 124 -10.94 -20.23 -0.08
C GLU A 124 -10.26 -20.35 -1.45
N ASP A 125 -10.85 -21.07 -2.39
CA ASP A 125 -10.35 -21.18 -3.77
C ASP A 125 -10.29 -19.82 -4.47
N GLN A 126 -11.23 -18.91 -4.19
CA GLN A 126 -11.24 -17.57 -4.72
C GLN A 126 -10.19 -16.66 -4.04
N LYS A 127 -9.95 -16.86 -2.74
CA LYS A 127 -8.86 -16.19 -2.03
C LYS A 127 -7.50 -16.60 -2.58
N GLU A 128 -7.28 -17.89 -2.79
CA GLU A 128 -6.06 -18.42 -3.40
C GLU A 128 -5.84 -17.79 -4.79
N ARG A 129 -6.88 -17.78 -5.63
CA ARG A 129 -6.82 -17.17 -6.98
C ARG A 129 -6.47 -15.68 -6.95
N VAL A 130 -7.12 -14.90 -6.08
CA VAL A 130 -6.86 -13.45 -5.95
C VAL A 130 -5.45 -13.20 -5.44
N LEU A 131 -4.97 -13.98 -4.47
CA LEU A 131 -3.59 -13.88 -3.97
C LEU A 131 -2.55 -14.19 -5.04
N PHE A 132 -2.79 -15.20 -5.88
CA PHE A 132 -1.93 -15.47 -7.03
C PHE A 132 -1.85 -14.27 -7.97
N GLN A 133 -2.99 -13.66 -8.33
CA GLN A 133 -3.03 -12.47 -9.17
C GLN A 133 -2.36 -11.25 -8.52
N ILE A 134 -2.45 -11.11 -7.19
CA ILE A 134 -1.72 -10.06 -6.46
C ILE A 134 -0.21 -10.30 -6.59
N GLY A 135 0.26 -11.54 -6.40
CA GLY A 135 1.66 -11.90 -6.61
C GLY A 135 2.16 -11.55 -8.02
N GLU A 136 1.40 -11.95 -9.05
CA GLU A 136 1.70 -11.59 -10.45
C GLU A 136 1.80 -10.07 -10.64
N THR A 137 0.85 -9.32 -10.08
CA THR A 137 0.81 -7.86 -10.18
C THR A 137 2.02 -7.20 -9.52
N ILE A 138 2.43 -7.68 -8.33
CA ILE A 138 3.65 -7.21 -7.66
C ILE A 138 4.86 -7.44 -8.58
N ALA A 139 5.00 -8.65 -9.12
CA ALA A 139 6.10 -8.97 -10.03
C ALA A 139 6.09 -8.15 -11.32
N GLU A 140 4.91 -7.84 -11.88
CA GLU A 140 4.78 -6.97 -13.06
C GLU A 140 5.22 -5.54 -12.75
N VAL A 141 4.74 -4.93 -11.65
CA VAL A 141 5.13 -3.59 -11.23
C VAL A 141 6.65 -3.49 -11.06
N GLN A 142 7.26 -4.46 -10.41
CA GLN A 142 8.68 -4.47 -10.11
C GLN A 142 9.58 -4.68 -11.34
N ARG A 143 9.04 -5.23 -12.45
CA ARG A 143 9.77 -5.32 -13.73
C ARG A 143 9.76 -4.00 -14.51
N VAL A 144 8.90 -3.06 -14.15
CA VAL A 144 8.84 -1.76 -14.84
C VAL A 144 10.07 -0.93 -14.45
N PRO A 145 10.84 -0.39 -15.40
CA PRO A 145 11.97 0.49 -15.08
C PRO A 145 11.54 1.69 -14.24
N LEU A 146 12.36 2.08 -13.28
CA LEU A 146 12.01 3.14 -12.34
C LEU A 146 11.79 4.52 -12.98
N GLY A 147 12.54 4.85 -14.05
CA GLY A 147 12.46 6.20 -14.63
C GLY A 147 12.68 7.29 -13.55
N ASP A 148 11.78 8.29 -13.53
CA ASP A 148 11.84 9.40 -12.57
C ASP A 148 11.62 8.94 -11.10
N LEU A 149 11.01 7.78 -10.88
CA LEU A 149 10.85 7.20 -9.55
C LEU A 149 12.17 6.90 -8.86
N SER A 150 13.27 6.75 -9.62
CA SER A 150 14.62 6.60 -9.07
C SER A 150 15.08 7.78 -8.21
N GLN A 151 14.41 8.92 -8.31
CA GLN A 151 14.71 10.14 -7.55
C GLN A 151 13.82 10.32 -6.32
N ILE A 152 12.87 9.41 -6.07
CA ILE A 152 11.96 9.50 -4.90
C ILE A 152 12.74 9.29 -3.62
N GLU A 153 12.52 10.17 -2.66
CA GLU A 153 13.08 10.06 -1.31
C GLU A 153 12.03 9.52 -0.31
N PRO A 154 12.43 8.82 0.74
CA PRO A 154 13.82 8.47 1.04
C PRO A 154 14.34 7.33 0.17
N ARG A 155 15.61 7.36 -0.19
CA ARG A 155 16.30 6.22 -0.82
C ARG A 155 16.33 5.04 0.15
N TRP A 156 16.37 3.83 -0.40
CA TRP A 156 16.24 2.59 0.35
C TRP A 156 17.23 2.44 1.51
N ASP A 157 18.49 2.75 1.30
CA ASP A 157 19.55 2.68 2.30
C ASP A 157 19.29 3.61 3.49
N ARG A 158 18.87 4.85 3.22
CA ARG A 158 18.48 5.83 4.25
C ARG A 158 17.19 5.43 4.96
N PHE A 159 16.21 4.94 4.20
CA PHE A 159 14.97 4.45 4.76
C PHE A 159 15.24 3.30 5.74
N LEU A 160 15.98 2.26 5.30
CA LEU A 160 16.27 1.09 6.11
C LEU A 160 17.02 1.45 7.37
N SER A 161 18.09 2.25 7.27
CA SER A 161 18.88 2.73 8.42
C SER A 161 18.00 3.47 9.43
N ALA A 162 17.11 4.35 8.94
CA ALA A 162 16.20 5.09 9.81
C ALA A 162 15.13 4.17 10.46
N GLN A 163 14.69 3.10 9.78
CA GLN A 163 13.76 2.14 10.38
C GLN A 163 14.47 1.29 11.44
N ILE A 164 15.68 0.81 11.20
CA ILE A 164 16.48 0.04 12.16
C ILE A 164 16.69 0.86 13.43
N ALA A 165 17.13 2.10 13.30
CA ALA A 165 17.40 2.97 14.45
C ALA A 165 16.17 3.21 15.36
N ARG A 166 14.96 3.13 14.81
CA ARG A 166 13.69 3.38 15.53
C ARG A 166 12.96 2.10 15.93
N CYS A 167 13.36 0.96 15.39
CA CYS A 167 12.56 -0.26 15.41
C CYS A 167 12.18 -0.68 16.84
N HIS A 168 13.18 -0.83 17.71
CA HIS A 168 12.96 -1.29 19.10
C HIS A 168 12.02 -0.36 19.86
N ALA A 169 12.34 0.94 19.93
CA ALA A 169 11.56 1.94 20.65
C ALA A 169 10.13 2.08 20.08
N ARG A 170 9.96 1.93 18.77
CA ARG A 170 8.64 1.94 18.13
C ARG A 170 7.78 0.76 18.60
N HIS A 171 8.32 -0.47 18.53
CA HIS A 171 7.55 -1.66 18.87
C HIS A 171 7.28 -1.80 20.37
N GLU A 172 8.22 -1.35 21.21
CA GLU A 172 7.98 -1.24 22.65
C GLU A 172 6.82 -0.29 22.95
N ARG A 173 6.80 0.90 22.33
CA ARG A 173 5.69 1.88 22.48
C ARG A 173 4.36 1.34 21.95
N LEU A 174 4.37 0.52 20.89
CA LEU A 174 3.19 -0.13 20.33
C LEU A 174 2.70 -1.32 21.17
N GLY A 175 3.42 -1.68 22.25
CA GLY A 175 3.03 -2.76 23.15
C GLY A 175 3.32 -4.16 22.61
N LEU A 176 4.33 -4.31 21.72
CA LEU A 176 4.76 -5.64 21.29
C LEU A 176 5.21 -6.46 22.52
N PRO A 177 4.70 -7.69 22.74
CA PRO A 177 5.06 -8.50 23.89
C PRO A 177 6.57 -8.72 24.05
N ARG A 178 7.05 -8.72 25.29
CA ARG A 178 8.47 -8.81 25.66
C ARG A 178 9.19 -9.97 24.95
N LYS A 179 8.55 -11.13 24.87
CA LYS A 179 9.11 -12.32 24.19
C LYS A 179 9.47 -12.10 22.72
N PHE A 180 8.86 -11.13 22.05
CA PHE A 180 9.21 -10.73 20.67
C PHE A 180 10.27 -9.62 20.67
N LEU A 181 10.19 -8.69 21.61
CA LEU A 181 11.18 -7.62 21.76
C LEU A 181 12.57 -8.18 22.09
N ASP A 182 12.65 -9.23 22.92
CA ASP A 182 13.91 -9.86 23.31
C ASP A 182 14.70 -10.45 22.12
N GLY A 183 14.02 -10.85 21.04
CA GLY A 183 14.66 -11.35 19.81
C GLY A 183 14.95 -10.27 18.77
N LEU A 184 14.56 -9.02 19.02
CA LEU A 184 14.58 -7.96 18.00
C LEU A 184 15.99 -7.57 17.58
N ASP A 185 16.93 -7.42 18.51
CA ASP A 185 18.31 -7.04 18.21
C ASP A 185 19.04 -8.09 17.35
N GLU A 186 18.76 -9.36 17.58
CA GLU A 186 19.28 -10.44 16.73
C GLU A 186 18.69 -10.36 15.33
N LEU A 187 17.35 -10.19 15.22
CA LEU A 187 16.68 -10.04 13.94
C LEU A 187 17.20 -8.85 13.13
N LEU A 188 17.48 -7.71 13.78
CA LEU A 188 18.00 -6.52 13.12
C LEU A 188 19.43 -6.71 12.59
N ARG A 189 20.29 -7.43 13.34
CA ARG A 189 21.62 -7.83 12.83
C ARG A 189 21.53 -8.77 11.63
N ASP A 190 20.56 -9.70 11.64
CA ASP A 190 20.30 -10.56 10.50
C ASP A 190 19.76 -9.76 9.32
N ALA A 191 18.91 -8.75 9.55
CA ALA A 191 18.37 -7.88 8.51
C ALA A 191 19.48 -7.15 7.74
N GLU A 192 20.47 -6.59 8.44
CA GLU A 192 21.64 -5.92 7.82
C GLU A 192 22.43 -6.86 6.90
N ARG A 193 22.45 -8.15 7.23
CA ARG A 193 23.14 -9.19 6.44
C ARG A 193 22.28 -9.74 5.30
N LEU A 194 20.95 -9.89 5.55
CA LEU A 194 20.04 -10.60 4.64
C LEU A 194 19.36 -9.69 3.62
N ILE A 195 19.22 -8.40 3.91
CA ILE A 195 18.61 -7.44 2.97
C ILE A 195 19.71 -6.85 2.09
N PRO A 196 19.76 -7.18 0.80
CA PRO A 196 20.79 -6.67 -0.10
C PRO A 196 20.63 -5.16 -0.30
N LEU A 197 21.72 -4.40 -0.09
CA LEU A 197 21.78 -2.96 -0.36
C LEU A 197 22.47 -2.64 -1.69
N ASP A 198 23.20 -3.60 -2.24
CA ASP A 198 23.96 -3.50 -3.50
C ASP A 198 23.15 -3.91 -4.73
N GLN A 199 21.96 -4.45 -4.54
CA GLN A 199 21.08 -4.82 -5.65
C GLN A 199 20.29 -3.60 -6.15
N PRO A 200 20.02 -3.52 -7.48
CA PRO A 200 19.19 -2.47 -8.02
C PRO A 200 17.81 -2.44 -7.34
N PRO A 201 17.38 -1.27 -6.85
CA PRO A 201 16.04 -1.16 -6.27
C PRO A 201 14.96 -1.31 -7.34
N VAL A 202 13.80 -1.79 -6.92
CA VAL A 202 12.58 -1.85 -7.74
C VAL A 202 11.54 -0.85 -7.22
N MET A 203 10.50 -0.59 -8.03
CA MET A 203 9.32 0.14 -7.56
C MET A 203 8.59 -0.69 -6.52
N LEU A 204 8.29 -0.06 -5.39
CA LEU A 204 7.48 -0.62 -4.31
C LEU A 204 6.24 0.25 -4.16
N THR A 205 5.05 -0.34 -4.24
CA THR A 205 3.82 0.41 -3.94
C THR A 205 3.70 0.68 -2.44
N GLY A 206 4.29 -0.21 -1.63
CA GLY A 206 4.34 -0.10 -0.18
C GLY A 206 3.02 -0.45 0.53
N GLU A 207 1.93 -0.58 -0.20
CA GLU A 207 0.58 -0.77 0.37
C GLU A 207 -0.30 -1.72 -0.46
N TYR A 208 0.18 -2.94 -0.71
CA TYR A 208 -0.67 -4.01 -1.24
C TYR A 208 -1.60 -4.54 -0.13
N ILE A 209 -2.62 -3.76 0.20
CA ILE A 209 -3.60 -4.08 1.25
C ILE A 209 -5.01 -4.18 0.64
N PRO A 210 -5.97 -4.85 1.30
CA PRO A 210 -7.32 -5.05 0.75
C PRO A 210 -8.05 -3.76 0.38
N GLU A 211 -7.74 -2.63 1.03
CA GLU A 211 -8.30 -1.31 0.76
C GLU A 211 -7.89 -0.73 -0.59
N ASN A 212 -6.74 -1.17 -1.13
CA ASN A 212 -6.16 -0.65 -2.37
C ASN A 212 -6.41 -1.56 -3.57
N PHE A 213 -7.13 -2.67 -3.37
CA PHE A 213 -7.57 -3.56 -4.44
C PHE A 213 -9.03 -3.37 -4.81
N LEU A 214 -9.31 -3.42 -6.10
CA LEU A 214 -10.65 -3.60 -6.62
C LEU A 214 -10.84 -5.01 -7.14
N LEU A 215 -11.92 -5.63 -6.74
CA LEU A 215 -12.30 -6.99 -7.16
C LEU A 215 -13.60 -6.94 -7.97
N SER A 216 -13.65 -7.72 -9.05
CA SER A 216 -14.85 -7.93 -9.83
C SER A 216 -15.12 -9.42 -10.03
N ARG A 217 -16.34 -9.75 -10.41
CA ARG A 217 -16.75 -11.13 -10.65
C ARG A 217 -16.97 -11.35 -12.14
N ASP A 218 -16.39 -12.42 -12.67
CA ASP A 218 -16.63 -12.93 -14.02
C ASP A 218 -17.20 -14.36 -13.98
N SER A 219 -17.25 -15.04 -15.13
CA SER A 219 -17.73 -16.42 -15.24
C SER A 219 -16.86 -17.44 -14.49
N ALA A 220 -15.58 -17.11 -14.25
CA ALA A 220 -14.65 -17.97 -13.52
C ALA A 220 -14.55 -17.63 -12.01
N GLY A 221 -15.31 -16.61 -11.55
CA GLY A 221 -15.35 -16.18 -10.15
C GLY A 221 -14.76 -14.79 -9.92
N TRP A 222 -14.28 -14.56 -8.70
CA TRP A 222 -13.66 -13.27 -8.34
C TRP A 222 -12.23 -13.14 -8.87
N ARG A 223 -11.89 -11.93 -9.31
CA ARG A 223 -10.55 -11.59 -9.81
C ARG A 223 -10.16 -10.19 -9.39
N LEU A 224 -8.86 -9.95 -9.36
CA LEU A 224 -8.30 -8.61 -9.24
C LEU A 224 -8.69 -7.80 -10.49
N SER A 225 -9.37 -6.67 -10.31
CA SER A 225 -9.86 -5.82 -11.39
C SER A 225 -9.32 -4.40 -11.36
N GLY A 226 -8.55 -4.05 -10.35
CA GLY A 226 -7.90 -2.75 -10.26
C GLY A 226 -6.98 -2.63 -9.06
N LEU A 227 -5.95 -1.82 -9.22
CA LEU A 227 -5.05 -1.38 -8.16
C LEU A 227 -5.12 0.15 -8.08
N ILE A 228 -5.31 0.68 -6.88
CA ILE A 228 -5.45 2.12 -6.61
C ILE A 228 -4.50 2.55 -5.50
N ASP A 229 -4.32 3.86 -5.38
CA ASP A 229 -3.51 4.53 -4.35
C ASP A 229 -2.01 4.25 -4.45
N PHE A 230 -1.32 5.13 -5.16
CA PHE A 230 0.14 5.10 -5.38
C PHE A 230 0.86 6.23 -4.64
N GLY A 231 0.21 6.85 -3.64
CA GLY A 231 0.77 7.97 -2.89
C GLY A 231 1.99 7.61 -2.05
N ASP A 232 2.06 6.37 -1.59
CA ASP A 232 3.13 5.88 -0.72
C ASP A 232 4.23 5.07 -1.44
N VAL A 233 4.28 5.17 -2.77
CA VAL A 233 5.32 4.52 -3.57
C VAL A 233 6.71 4.95 -3.14
N MET A 234 7.59 3.99 -3.06
CA MET A 234 9.02 4.16 -2.83
C MET A 234 9.84 3.21 -3.70
N THR A 235 11.16 3.26 -3.61
CA THR A 235 12.04 2.30 -4.27
C THR A 235 12.81 1.50 -3.23
N GLY A 236 13.03 0.21 -3.48
CA GLY A 236 13.76 -0.61 -2.51
C GLY A 236 13.82 -2.09 -2.85
N TRP A 237 13.97 -2.91 -1.83
CA TRP A 237 14.08 -4.35 -1.96
C TRP A 237 12.74 -5.01 -2.24
N CYS A 238 12.69 -5.83 -3.27
CA CYS A 238 11.48 -6.35 -3.90
C CYS A 238 10.48 -7.05 -2.94
N GLU A 239 10.97 -7.80 -1.96
CA GLU A 239 10.11 -8.54 -1.04
C GLU A 239 9.29 -7.66 -0.08
N TYR A 240 9.60 -6.36 -0.01
CA TYR A 240 8.84 -5.42 0.83
C TYR A 240 7.36 -5.35 0.47
N ASP A 241 7.01 -5.49 -0.81
CA ASP A 241 5.62 -5.47 -1.27
C ASP A 241 4.84 -6.77 -0.97
N LEU A 242 5.53 -7.87 -0.64
CA LEU A 242 4.89 -9.12 -0.20
C LEU A 242 4.34 -9.03 1.24
N LEU A 243 4.75 -8.04 2.02
CA LEU A 243 4.42 -7.94 3.45
C LEU A 243 2.95 -7.64 3.69
N GLY A 244 2.36 -6.72 2.93
CA GLY A 244 0.95 -6.37 3.04
C GLY A 244 0.03 -7.59 2.83
N PRO A 245 0.08 -8.26 1.67
CA PRO A 245 -0.72 -9.46 1.45
C PRO A 245 -0.42 -10.58 2.45
N SER A 246 0.84 -10.75 2.86
CA SER A 246 1.23 -11.75 3.87
C SER A 246 0.55 -11.50 5.22
N GLY A 247 0.57 -10.28 5.70
CA GLY A 247 -0.01 -9.91 6.99
C GLY A 247 -1.53 -9.91 6.99
N PHE A 248 -2.13 -9.21 6.01
CA PHE A 248 -3.57 -8.95 5.99
C PHE A 248 -4.41 -10.06 5.33
N MET A 249 -3.84 -10.85 4.41
CA MET A 249 -4.65 -11.70 3.54
C MET A 249 -4.32 -13.19 3.64
N THR A 250 -3.05 -13.58 3.77
CA THR A 250 -2.72 -15.01 3.86
C THR A 250 -3.15 -15.62 5.19
N ALA A 251 -3.15 -14.85 6.29
CA ALA A 251 -3.53 -15.27 7.64
C ALA A 251 -2.80 -16.56 8.09
N GLY A 252 -1.54 -16.77 7.65
CA GLY A 252 -0.76 -17.96 7.97
C GLY A 252 -1.33 -19.27 7.38
N MET A 253 -2.17 -19.21 6.38
CA MET A 253 -2.73 -20.41 5.74
C MET A 253 -1.79 -20.89 4.60
N PRO A 254 -1.28 -22.14 4.66
CA PRO A 254 -0.24 -22.61 3.72
C PRO A 254 -0.60 -22.46 2.24
N ARG A 255 -1.86 -22.75 1.87
CA ARG A 255 -2.31 -22.61 0.47
C ARG A 255 -2.33 -21.16 0.01
N ARG A 256 -2.79 -20.24 0.87
CA ARG A 256 -2.81 -18.81 0.55
C ARG A 256 -1.40 -18.24 0.42
N VAL A 257 -0.50 -18.60 1.34
CA VAL A 257 0.92 -18.23 1.27
C VAL A 257 1.52 -18.73 -0.05
N ARG A 258 1.33 -20.02 -0.35
CA ARG A 258 1.83 -20.61 -1.61
C ARG A 258 1.29 -19.86 -2.82
N SER A 259 -0.01 -19.61 -2.91
CA SER A 259 -0.61 -18.91 -4.05
C SER A 259 -0.02 -17.51 -4.27
N LEU A 260 0.17 -16.73 -3.19
CA LEU A 260 0.79 -15.42 -3.28
C LEU A 260 2.22 -15.50 -3.83
N PHE A 261 3.02 -16.40 -3.28
CA PHE A 261 4.44 -16.52 -3.63
C PHE A 261 4.65 -17.14 -5.00
N GLU A 262 3.84 -18.13 -5.39
CA GLU A 262 3.86 -18.71 -6.75
C GLU A 262 3.46 -17.66 -7.80
N GLY A 263 2.42 -16.84 -7.52
CA GLY A 263 2.05 -15.71 -8.38
C GLY A 263 3.18 -14.70 -8.54
N TYR A 264 3.91 -14.43 -7.47
CA TYR A 264 5.11 -13.57 -7.51
C TYR A 264 6.28 -14.19 -8.29
N GLY A 265 6.29 -15.50 -8.47
CA GLY A 265 7.32 -16.24 -9.20
C GLY A 265 8.27 -17.03 -8.30
N TYR A 266 7.97 -17.18 -7.02
CA TYR A 266 8.71 -18.04 -6.10
C TYR A 266 8.12 -19.45 -6.08
N SER A 267 8.99 -20.44 -6.08
CA SER A 267 8.63 -21.82 -5.78
C SER A 267 8.59 -22.08 -4.28
N SER A 268 8.03 -23.21 -3.85
CA SER A 268 8.06 -23.62 -2.44
C SER A 268 9.50 -23.79 -1.91
N ALA A 269 10.48 -24.07 -2.76
CA ALA A 269 11.89 -24.18 -2.36
C ALA A 269 12.52 -22.81 -2.06
N ASP A 270 11.98 -21.73 -2.64
CA ASP A 270 12.47 -20.37 -2.40
C ASP A 270 12.02 -19.85 -1.04
N ILE A 271 10.92 -20.40 -0.47
CA ILE A 271 10.41 -20.01 0.85
C ILE A 271 11.21 -20.73 1.95
N ASN A 272 12.49 -20.49 1.96
CA ASN A 272 13.46 -21.05 2.89
C ASN A 272 13.59 -20.21 4.19
N PRO A 273 14.32 -20.70 5.21
CA PRO A 273 14.49 -19.97 6.48
C PRO A 273 15.05 -18.56 6.32
N ASP A 274 15.98 -18.32 5.39
CA ASP A 274 16.57 -16.99 5.16
C ASP A 274 15.54 -16.01 4.59
N LEU A 275 14.69 -16.44 3.65
CA LEU A 275 13.59 -15.63 3.15
C LEU A 275 12.61 -15.29 4.27
N LYS A 276 12.16 -16.29 5.06
CA LYS A 276 11.25 -16.05 6.18
C LYS A 276 11.83 -15.06 7.20
N ARG A 277 13.12 -15.20 7.50
CA ARG A 277 13.85 -14.30 8.42
C ARG A 277 13.90 -12.89 7.88
N ARG A 278 14.20 -12.72 6.59
CA ARG A 278 14.23 -11.43 5.90
C ARG A 278 12.83 -10.79 5.86
N LEU A 279 11.79 -11.55 5.52
CA LEU A 279 10.41 -11.06 5.53
C LEU A 279 9.97 -10.62 6.94
N MET A 280 10.37 -11.36 8.00
CA MET A 280 10.08 -10.98 9.38
C MET A 280 10.77 -9.66 9.73
N ALA A 281 12.04 -9.51 9.36
CA ALA A 281 12.77 -8.26 9.56
C ALA A 281 12.10 -7.09 8.81
N LEU A 282 11.78 -7.27 7.54
CA LEU A 282 11.09 -6.27 6.73
C LEU A 282 9.71 -5.91 7.30
N THR A 283 8.96 -6.89 7.84
CA THR A 283 7.68 -6.64 8.52
C THR A 283 7.84 -5.69 9.69
N LEU A 284 8.84 -5.90 10.55
CA LEU A 284 9.09 -5.02 11.69
C LEU A 284 9.75 -3.69 11.29
N LEU A 285 10.41 -3.63 10.15
CA LEU A 285 11.02 -2.43 9.58
C LEU A 285 10.08 -1.68 8.63
N HIS A 286 8.89 -2.21 8.36
CA HIS A 286 7.91 -1.54 7.50
C HIS A 286 7.59 -0.13 8.01
N ARG A 287 7.37 0.84 7.08
CA ARG A 287 7.09 2.25 7.48
C ARG A 287 5.91 2.39 8.45
N PHE A 288 4.90 1.59 8.23
CA PHE A 288 3.67 1.54 9.04
C PHE A 288 3.60 0.31 9.95
N SER A 289 4.75 -0.30 10.29
CA SER A 289 4.75 -1.52 11.08
C SER A 289 4.01 -1.37 12.40
N ASP A 290 2.94 -2.15 12.52
CA ASP A 290 2.15 -2.38 13.73
C ASP A 290 1.66 -3.84 13.69
N PRO A 291 2.45 -4.80 14.23
CA PRO A 291 2.13 -6.21 14.17
C PRO A 291 0.75 -6.56 14.73
N ALA A 292 0.28 -5.82 15.74
CA ALA A 292 -1.04 -6.07 16.35
C ALA A 292 -2.19 -5.80 15.36
N ARG A 293 -1.99 -4.91 14.39
CA ARG A 293 -2.99 -4.58 13.36
C ARG A 293 -2.77 -5.32 12.06
N GLN A 294 -1.52 -5.64 11.72
CA GLN A 294 -1.15 -6.19 10.42
C GLN A 294 -1.20 -7.71 10.37
N ILE A 295 -0.98 -8.39 11.50
CA ILE A 295 -0.99 -9.85 11.54
C ILE A 295 -2.42 -10.33 11.80
N CYS A 296 -3.12 -10.72 10.73
CA CYS A 296 -4.50 -11.21 10.76
C CYS A 296 -4.57 -12.73 11.03
N ILE A 297 -3.81 -13.20 12.01
CA ILE A 297 -3.84 -14.59 12.50
C ILE A 297 -4.41 -14.55 13.92
N GLU A 298 -5.53 -15.23 14.15
CA GLU A 298 -6.16 -15.25 15.48
C GLU A 298 -5.22 -15.87 16.52
N GLY A 299 -5.04 -15.17 17.64
CA GLY A 299 -4.22 -15.62 18.76
C GLY A 299 -2.73 -15.75 18.43
N TRP A 300 -2.21 -15.02 17.43
CA TRP A 300 -0.81 -15.14 17.02
C TRP A 300 0.18 -14.87 18.16
N GLN A 301 -0.19 -13.96 19.08
CA GLN A 301 0.66 -13.62 20.22
C GLN A 301 0.81 -14.80 21.20
N GLU A 302 -0.21 -15.61 21.37
CA GLU A 302 -0.19 -16.80 22.23
C GLU A 302 0.42 -18.01 21.52
N ARG A 303 0.24 -18.08 20.19
CA ARG A 303 0.67 -19.21 19.35
C ARG A 303 2.16 -19.22 19.05
N ALA A 304 2.81 -18.06 19.06
CA ALA A 304 4.25 -17.90 18.84
C ALA A 304 4.92 -17.46 20.14
N GLY A 305 5.99 -18.14 20.54
CA GLY A 305 6.78 -17.82 21.72
C GLY A 305 7.91 -16.82 21.47
N ASN A 306 8.30 -16.60 20.22
CA ASN A 306 9.39 -15.72 19.80
C ASN A 306 9.22 -15.34 18.31
N LEU A 307 10.16 -14.54 17.78
CA LEU A 307 10.11 -14.08 16.37
C LEU A 307 10.35 -15.20 15.35
N PHE A 308 11.09 -16.27 15.70
CA PHE A 308 11.27 -17.42 14.80
C PHE A 308 9.98 -18.23 14.66
N GLU A 309 9.28 -18.46 15.75
CA GLU A 309 7.99 -19.15 15.71
C GLU A 309 6.92 -18.29 15.01
N LEU A 310 6.99 -16.96 15.17
CA LEU A 310 6.09 -16.04 14.50
C LEU A 310 6.30 -16.04 12.98
N GLN A 311 7.55 -16.05 12.50
CA GLN A 311 7.82 -16.15 11.05
C GLN A 311 7.30 -17.47 10.46
N ASP A 312 7.44 -18.58 11.18
CA ASP A 312 6.92 -19.86 10.72
C ASP A 312 5.39 -19.92 10.76
N LEU A 313 4.77 -19.18 11.68
CA LEU A 313 3.32 -19.01 11.73
C LEU A 313 2.78 -18.16 10.57
N LEU A 314 3.52 -17.12 10.15
CA LEU A 314 3.15 -16.24 9.04
C LEU A 314 3.35 -16.90 7.67
N TRP A 315 4.44 -17.65 7.52
CA TRP A 315 4.83 -18.30 6.25
C TRP A 315 5.02 -19.82 6.43
N PRO A 316 3.94 -20.55 6.76
CA PRO A 316 3.98 -22.02 6.97
C PRO A 316 4.02 -22.74 5.62
N VAL A 317 5.21 -23.09 5.12
CA VAL A 317 5.43 -23.85 3.89
C VAL A 317 6.56 -24.86 4.08
#